data_655270d6627318013cd935c4ea4c458c
#
_entry.id   655270d6627318013cd935c4ea4c458c
#
_cell.length_a   1.000
_cell.length_b   1.000
_cell.length_c   1.000
_cell.angle_alpha   90.00
_cell.angle_beta   90.00
_cell.angle_gamma   90.00
#
_symmetry.space_group_name_H-M   'P 1'
#
loop_
_entity.id
_entity.type
_entity.pdbx_description
1 polymer ?
#
loop_
_entity_poly.entity_id
_entity_poly.type
_entity_poly.pdbx_seq_one_letter_code
_entity_poly.pdbx_strand_id
1 'polypeptide(L)'
;MILCKTYTVRRLLLTTSKTYTRTVSTSNTESSSNDGQIKQKYDVIIAGGGMVGCTLACAIGKNSLLSHLKVLLLEGSPQQKYELKPEYSNRVVALSQNTKSLMSSLDIWQHIENARLQPVRHMQVWDASSDALISFNSADIMDDDVAYIVENDLLLHAVNKELTSTDIKNVNIVYGAKISGYELSKHEASSNNIVKMNNGDTYSCQLLIGADGANSAVRNAMGVQNLSWNYDHMGVVATLHLAEETENTTAWQRWLPTGPVALLPLDSKRSSLVWSTTVEHAKRLLKLPEEQFVDELNDALWKHYPHSSAVQACTAWFGSCLKSFGLPDGAARQLPPSIESVVPASRAGFPLGFGHSTRYIAPGVALVGDAAHRVHPLAGQGVNLGFGDVKDLTEFLADAIYMGLDITHDSWLQKYETSRQRHNVPTQIAVDALYRLYTVDLPPVVLVRSLGTQLTNALQPIKKLIMSHATT
;
A
#
# COMPACT_ATOMS: atom_id res chain seq x y z
N MET A 1 34.19 -16.90 31.94
CA MET A 1 35.10 -17.68 31.08
C MET A 1 34.27 -18.00 29.83
N ILE A 2 34.34 -17.10 28.84
CA ILE A 2 33.50 -17.12 27.62
C ILE A 2 34.43 -17.50 26.48
N LEU A 3 34.17 -18.64 25.85
CA LEU A 3 34.91 -19.15 24.67
C LEU A 3 34.31 -18.51 23.41
N CYS A 4 35.11 -17.70 22.76
CA CYS A 4 34.88 -17.13 21.44
C CYS A 4 35.36 -18.14 20.39
N LYS A 5 34.48 -18.65 19.51
CA LYS A 5 34.87 -19.47 18.35
C LYS A 5 34.98 -18.58 17.12
N THR A 6 36.21 -18.36 16.70
CA THR A 6 36.57 -17.76 15.40
C THR A 6 36.46 -18.80 14.29
N TYR A 7 35.69 -18.49 13.24
CA TYR A 7 35.67 -19.26 12.00
C TYR A 7 36.64 -18.62 10.98
N THR A 8 37.67 -19.37 10.61
CA THR A 8 38.65 -19.02 9.58
C THR A 8 38.09 -19.41 8.20
N VAL A 9 37.94 -18.47 7.30
CA VAL A 9 37.60 -18.73 5.89
C VAL A 9 38.86 -18.96 5.12
N ARG A 10 39.08 -20.19 4.63
CA ARG A 10 40.15 -20.55 3.68
C ARG A 10 39.73 -20.20 2.25
N ARG A 11 40.48 -19.31 1.65
CA ARG A 11 40.46 -18.98 0.22
C ARG A 11 41.13 -20.12 -0.56
N LEU A 12 40.43 -20.77 -1.49
CA LEU A 12 41.01 -21.61 -2.52
C LEU A 12 40.95 -20.84 -3.85
N LEU A 13 42.12 -20.43 -4.33
CA LEU A 13 42.36 -19.99 -5.69
C LEU A 13 42.72 -21.20 -6.54
N LEU A 14 41.92 -21.53 -7.53
CA LEU A 14 42.32 -22.43 -8.63
C LEU A 14 42.20 -21.65 -9.94
N THR A 15 43.37 -21.30 -10.45
CA THR A 15 43.59 -20.78 -11.82
C THR A 15 43.61 -21.95 -12.78
N THR A 16 42.72 -21.98 -13.75
CA THR A 16 42.92 -22.77 -14.99
C THR A 16 42.73 -21.84 -16.19
N SER A 17 43.86 -21.50 -16.81
CA SER A 17 43.90 -20.88 -18.11
C SER A 17 43.58 -21.90 -19.19
N LYS A 18 42.51 -21.67 -19.95
CA LYS A 18 42.29 -22.34 -21.24
C LYS A 18 42.41 -21.29 -22.35
N THR A 19 43.50 -21.41 -23.10
CA THR A 19 43.72 -20.73 -24.37
C THR A 19 42.74 -21.27 -25.41
N TYR A 20 41.87 -20.45 -25.93
CA TYR A 20 41.04 -20.75 -27.11
C TYR A 20 41.62 -20.02 -28.32
N THR A 21 42.13 -20.79 -29.27
CA THR A 21 42.46 -20.34 -30.61
C THR A 21 41.21 -19.99 -31.39
N ARG A 22 41.16 -18.77 -31.87
CA ARG A 22 40.04 -18.21 -32.64
C ARG A 22 40.24 -18.54 -34.12
N THR A 23 39.49 -19.50 -34.64
CA THR A 23 39.34 -19.71 -36.08
C THR A 23 38.29 -18.72 -36.61
N VAL A 24 38.68 -17.80 -37.47
CA VAL A 24 37.78 -16.90 -38.15
C VAL A 24 37.25 -17.62 -39.39
N SER A 25 35.97 -18.03 -39.31
CA SER A 25 35.19 -18.38 -40.51
C SER A 25 34.24 -17.25 -40.82
N THR A 26 34.48 -16.53 -41.88
CA THR A 26 33.57 -15.57 -42.48
C THR A 26 32.43 -16.33 -43.14
N SER A 27 31.29 -16.45 -42.46
CA SER A 27 30.02 -16.77 -43.09
C SER A 27 29.16 -15.50 -43.03
N ASN A 28 28.94 -14.86 -44.16
CA ASN A 28 27.88 -13.87 -44.33
C ASN A 28 26.55 -14.56 -44.16
N THR A 29 26.01 -14.49 -42.97
CA THR A 29 24.58 -14.71 -42.70
C THR A 29 23.98 -13.31 -42.48
N GLU A 30 23.23 -12.85 -43.44
CA GLU A 30 22.28 -11.78 -43.29
C GLU A 30 21.33 -12.15 -42.16
N SER A 31 21.58 -11.65 -40.95
CA SER A 31 20.62 -11.68 -39.88
C SER A 31 19.53 -10.65 -40.25
N SER A 32 18.42 -11.15 -40.77
CA SER A 32 17.17 -10.38 -40.79
C SER A 32 16.80 -10.08 -39.32
N SER A 33 17.25 -8.93 -38.83
CA SER A 33 16.71 -8.31 -37.63
C SER A 33 15.24 -7.99 -37.93
N ASN A 34 14.33 -8.82 -37.42
CA ASN A 34 12.95 -8.42 -37.23
C ASN A 34 12.94 -7.30 -36.17
N ASP A 35 13.38 -6.10 -36.55
CA ASP A 35 13.12 -4.87 -35.82
C ASP A 35 11.62 -4.66 -35.90
N GLY A 36 10.91 -5.05 -34.82
CA GLY A 36 9.48 -4.85 -34.70
C GLY A 36 9.20 -3.36 -34.93
N GLN A 37 8.50 -3.08 -36.02
CA GLN A 37 8.16 -1.73 -36.43
C GLN A 37 7.42 -1.04 -35.28
N ILE A 38 7.92 0.10 -34.77
CA ILE A 38 7.28 0.87 -33.69
C ILE A 38 5.87 1.24 -34.18
N LYS A 39 4.86 0.70 -33.55
CA LYS A 39 3.45 0.92 -33.91
C LYS A 39 3.03 2.37 -33.66
N GLN A 40 3.40 2.92 -32.49
CA GLN A 40 3.05 4.28 -32.11
C GLN A 40 4.00 4.84 -31.04
N LYS A 41 4.19 6.17 -31.08
CA LYS A 41 4.98 6.92 -30.10
C LYS A 41 4.06 7.68 -29.14
N TYR A 42 4.42 7.65 -27.85
CA TYR A 42 3.77 8.38 -26.78
C TYR A 42 4.80 9.21 -26.01
N ASP A 43 4.35 10.22 -25.30
CA ASP A 43 5.22 10.97 -24.39
C ASP A 43 5.34 10.17 -23.08
N VAL A 44 4.22 9.65 -22.57
CA VAL A 44 4.17 8.86 -21.34
C VAL A 44 3.48 7.50 -21.59
N ILE A 45 4.08 6.42 -21.10
CA ILE A 45 3.42 5.12 -21.00
C ILE A 45 3.33 4.75 -19.51
N ILE A 46 2.11 4.40 -19.04
CA ILE A 46 1.86 3.90 -17.69
C ILE A 46 1.59 2.39 -17.81
N ALA A 47 2.44 1.58 -17.21
CA ALA A 47 2.28 0.13 -17.15
C ALA A 47 1.57 -0.26 -15.86
N GLY A 48 0.31 -0.70 -15.97
CA GLY A 48 -0.58 -1.10 -14.88
C GLY A 48 -1.76 -0.15 -14.70
N GLY A 49 -2.97 -0.65 -14.92
CA GLY A 49 -4.25 0.06 -14.78
C GLY A 49 -4.95 -0.23 -13.45
N GLY A 50 -4.20 -0.44 -12.38
CA GLY A 50 -4.74 -0.49 -11.03
C GLY A 50 -5.14 0.89 -10.50
N MET A 51 -5.55 0.99 -9.23
CA MET A 51 -6.00 2.25 -8.61
C MET A 51 -4.98 3.38 -8.79
N VAL A 52 -3.70 3.12 -8.54
CA VAL A 52 -2.63 4.13 -8.64
C VAL A 52 -2.38 4.55 -10.09
N GLY A 53 -2.26 3.59 -11.01
CA GLY A 53 -1.97 3.88 -12.42
C GLY A 53 -3.12 4.60 -13.13
N CYS A 54 -4.37 4.21 -12.88
CA CYS A 54 -5.54 4.91 -13.42
C CYS A 54 -5.67 6.34 -12.85
N THR A 55 -5.43 6.52 -11.55
CA THR A 55 -5.45 7.85 -10.92
C THR A 55 -4.34 8.74 -11.48
N LEU A 56 -3.14 8.20 -11.71
CA LEU A 56 -2.05 8.95 -12.33
C LEU A 56 -2.39 9.37 -13.78
N ALA A 57 -2.96 8.45 -14.56
CA ALA A 57 -3.43 8.77 -15.91
C ALA A 57 -4.49 9.88 -15.90
N CYS A 58 -5.44 9.83 -14.96
CA CYS A 58 -6.44 10.88 -14.74
C CYS A 58 -5.79 12.20 -14.33
N ALA A 59 -4.84 12.19 -13.39
CA ALA A 59 -4.15 13.38 -12.91
C ALA A 59 -3.35 14.07 -14.03
N ILE A 60 -2.62 13.30 -14.85
CA ILE A 60 -1.92 13.84 -16.02
C ILE A 60 -2.92 14.40 -17.03
N GLY A 61 -4.01 13.69 -17.29
CA GLY A 61 -5.03 14.09 -18.26
C GLY A 61 -5.76 15.37 -17.91
N LYS A 62 -6.03 15.60 -16.62
CA LYS A 62 -6.71 16.81 -16.10
C LYS A 62 -5.77 18.00 -15.86
N ASN A 63 -4.48 17.78 -15.72
CA ASN A 63 -3.54 18.86 -15.48
C ASN A 63 -3.33 19.69 -16.76
N SER A 64 -3.65 20.99 -16.71
CA SER A 64 -3.61 21.89 -17.87
C SER A 64 -2.20 21.99 -18.49
N LEU A 65 -1.15 21.89 -17.69
CA LEU A 65 0.24 21.92 -18.18
C LEU A 65 0.66 20.60 -18.85
N LEU A 66 0.02 19.48 -18.50
CA LEU A 66 0.33 18.15 -19.00
C LEU A 66 -0.65 17.64 -20.07
N SER A 67 -1.76 18.34 -20.28
CA SER A 67 -2.86 17.92 -21.20
C SER A 67 -2.45 17.80 -22.67
N HIS A 68 -1.31 18.38 -23.07
CA HIS A 68 -0.74 18.24 -24.42
C HIS A 68 0.05 16.94 -24.63
N LEU A 69 0.44 16.24 -23.55
CA LEU A 69 1.19 14.99 -23.59
C LEU A 69 0.28 13.84 -24.07
N LYS A 70 0.81 12.99 -24.95
CA LYS A 70 0.15 11.74 -25.37
C LYS A 70 0.46 10.65 -24.37
N VAL A 71 -0.55 10.19 -23.65
CA VAL A 71 -0.45 9.17 -22.59
C VAL A 71 -1.04 7.87 -23.05
N LEU A 72 -0.35 6.76 -22.79
CA LEU A 72 -0.87 5.41 -22.97
C LEU A 72 -0.91 4.69 -21.61
N LEU A 73 -2.09 4.23 -21.21
CA LEU A 73 -2.28 3.37 -20.05
C LEU A 73 -2.45 1.92 -20.53
N LEU A 74 -1.58 1.02 -20.07
CA LEU A 74 -1.59 -0.40 -20.40
C LEU A 74 -2.11 -1.20 -19.18
N GLU A 75 -3.26 -1.87 -19.35
CA GLU A 75 -3.85 -2.73 -18.31
C GLU A 75 -3.89 -4.19 -18.79
N GLY A 76 -3.32 -5.09 -17.98
CA GLY A 76 -3.22 -6.52 -18.32
C GLY A 76 -4.54 -7.28 -18.28
N SER A 77 -5.50 -6.79 -17.49
CA SER A 77 -6.83 -7.38 -17.36
C SER A 77 -7.76 -6.90 -18.48
N PRO A 78 -8.75 -7.70 -18.89
CA PRO A 78 -9.79 -7.22 -19.79
C PRO A 78 -10.63 -6.12 -19.11
N GLN A 79 -11.19 -5.23 -19.92
CA GLN A 79 -12.12 -4.22 -19.42
C GLN A 79 -13.32 -4.91 -18.77
N GLN A 80 -13.58 -4.59 -17.52
CA GLN A 80 -14.73 -5.10 -16.78
C GLN A 80 -15.81 -4.03 -16.67
N LYS A 81 -17.05 -4.43 -16.90
CA LYS A 81 -18.20 -3.59 -16.59
C LYS A 81 -18.44 -3.67 -15.09
N TYR A 82 -18.36 -2.55 -14.43
CA TYR A 82 -18.67 -2.45 -13.00
C TYR A 82 -20.17 -2.19 -12.82
N GLU A 83 -20.75 -2.91 -11.89
CA GLU A 83 -22.12 -2.67 -11.38
C GLU A 83 -22.06 -2.68 -9.86
N LEU A 84 -22.56 -1.61 -9.25
CA LEU A 84 -22.63 -1.53 -7.79
C LEU A 84 -23.63 -2.58 -7.28
N LYS A 85 -23.13 -3.54 -6.53
CA LYS A 85 -23.94 -4.59 -5.92
C LYS A 85 -24.54 -4.13 -4.59
N PRO A 86 -25.68 -4.67 -4.16
CA PRO A 86 -26.21 -4.43 -2.82
C PRO A 86 -25.24 -4.90 -1.73
N GLU A 87 -24.54 -6.02 -1.96
CA GLU A 87 -23.54 -6.56 -1.05
C GLU A 87 -22.22 -5.79 -1.19
N TYR A 88 -21.55 -5.59 -0.05
CA TYR A 88 -20.22 -4.98 -0.03
C TYR A 88 -19.14 -5.95 -0.51
N SER A 89 -18.20 -5.43 -1.26
CA SER A 89 -16.95 -6.14 -1.55
C SER A 89 -16.17 -6.40 -0.27
N ASN A 90 -15.48 -7.53 -0.21
CA ASN A 90 -14.63 -7.89 0.93
C ASN A 90 -13.26 -7.18 0.93
N ARG A 91 -12.96 -6.43 -0.12
CA ARG A 91 -11.74 -5.62 -0.22
C ARG A 91 -12.08 -4.16 -0.11
N VAL A 92 -11.64 -3.57 0.98
CA VAL A 92 -11.84 -2.16 1.25
C VAL A 92 -10.51 -1.49 1.57
N VAL A 93 -10.46 -0.19 1.42
CA VAL A 93 -9.35 0.67 1.82
C VAL A 93 -9.86 1.76 2.74
N ALA A 94 -8.99 2.22 3.64
CA ALA A 94 -9.19 3.41 4.44
C ALA A 94 -8.48 4.57 3.74
N LEU A 95 -9.23 5.47 3.14
CA LEU A 95 -8.70 6.65 2.45
C LEU A 95 -8.45 7.79 3.44
N SER A 96 -7.25 8.38 3.37
CA SER A 96 -6.88 9.53 4.17
C SER A 96 -7.50 10.83 3.65
N GLN A 97 -7.47 11.89 4.46
CA GLN A 97 -7.95 13.23 4.06
C GLN A 97 -7.17 13.77 2.84
N ASN A 98 -5.86 13.52 2.76
CA ASN A 98 -5.08 13.92 1.60
C ASN A 98 -5.48 13.17 0.33
N THR A 99 -5.80 11.88 0.46
CA THR A 99 -6.36 11.11 -0.65
C THR A 99 -7.72 11.66 -1.07
N LYS A 100 -8.61 11.99 -0.12
CA LYS A 100 -9.89 12.67 -0.42
C LYS A 100 -9.65 13.97 -1.19
N SER A 101 -8.71 14.79 -0.72
CA SER A 101 -8.37 16.05 -1.38
C SER A 101 -7.87 15.86 -2.81
N LEU A 102 -7.00 14.87 -3.04
CA LEU A 102 -6.55 14.50 -4.38
C LEU A 102 -7.73 14.03 -5.25
N MET A 103 -8.55 13.12 -4.76
CA MET A 103 -9.71 12.60 -5.50
C MET A 103 -10.72 13.70 -5.81
N SER A 104 -10.90 14.66 -4.90
CA SER A 104 -11.77 15.81 -5.10
C SER A 104 -11.22 16.76 -6.18
N SER A 105 -9.90 17.01 -6.20
CA SER A 105 -9.26 17.84 -7.22
C SER A 105 -9.32 17.23 -8.62
N LEU A 106 -9.53 15.91 -8.69
CA LEU A 106 -9.70 15.17 -9.93
C LEU A 106 -11.18 14.88 -10.28
N ASP A 107 -12.13 15.44 -9.57
CA ASP A 107 -13.58 15.21 -9.70
C ASP A 107 -14.00 13.72 -9.51
N ILE A 108 -13.13 12.90 -8.91
CA ILE A 108 -13.40 11.48 -8.65
C ILE A 108 -14.25 11.31 -7.39
N TRP A 109 -14.04 12.16 -6.36
CA TRP A 109 -14.65 11.98 -5.05
C TRP A 109 -16.18 11.94 -5.10
N GLN A 110 -16.80 12.79 -5.88
CA GLN A 110 -18.26 12.84 -6.05
C GLN A 110 -18.85 11.50 -6.55
N HIS A 111 -18.09 10.73 -7.34
CA HIS A 111 -18.56 9.43 -7.82
C HIS A 111 -18.56 8.38 -6.71
N ILE A 112 -17.65 8.50 -5.73
CA ILE A 112 -17.59 7.63 -4.55
C ILE A 112 -18.70 8.03 -3.58
N GLU A 113 -18.82 9.32 -3.28
CA GLU A 113 -19.80 9.87 -2.32
C GLU A 113 -21.24 9.61 -2.75
N ASN A 114 -21.55 9.77 -4.03
CA ASN A 114 -22.87 9.47 -4.59
C ASN A 114 -23.20 7.97 -4.65
N ALA A 115 -22.20 7.08 -4.52
CA ALA A 115 -22.42 5.65 -4.45
C ALA A 115 -22.56 5.19 -3.00
N ARG A 116 -21.46 4.97 -2.31
CA ARG A 116 -21.41 4.67 -0.89
C ARG A 116 -19.99 4.78 -0.34
N LEU A 117 -19.85 5.31 0.84
CA LEU A 117 -18.65 5.32 1.65
C LEU A 117 -19.04 5.36 3.12
N GLN A 118 -18.13 4.97 4.01
CA GLN A 118 -18.38 5.07 5.44
C GLN A 118 -17.30 5.93 6.09
N PRO A 119 -17.67 7.05 6.75
CA PRO A 119 -16.72 7.86 7.49
C PRO A 119 -16.25 7.14 8.76
N VAL A 120 -14.98 7.32 9.12
CA VAL A 120 -14.38 6.89 10.37
C VAL A 120 -14.10 8.12 11.22
N ARG A 121 -14.79 8.27 12.34
CA ARG A 121 -14.61 9.39 13.29
C ARG A 121 -13.73 9.02 14.47
N HIS A 122 -13.71 7.72 14.80
CA HIS A 122 -12.96 7.18 15.92
C HIS A 122 -12.12 6.00 15.46
N MET A 123 -10.94 5.87 16.04
CA MET A 123 -10.12 4.67 15.89
C MET A 123 -9.65 4.23 17.26
N GLN A 124 -9.87 2.96 17.61
CA GLN A 124 -9.40 2.39 18.85
C GLN A 124 -8.47 1.21 18.57
N VAL A 125 -7.27 1.29 19.13
CA VAL A 125 -6.24 0.25 18.99
C VAL A 125 -5.83 -0.22 20.39
N TRP A 126 -5.88 -1.53 20.65
CA TRP A 126 -5.49 -2.08 21.95
C TRP A 126 -4.74 -3.41 21.84
N ASP A 127 -3.96 -3.70 22.86
CA ASP A 127 -3.15 -4.91 22.99
C ASP A 127 -3.91 -5.99 23.76
N ALA A 128 -3.93 -7.22 23.27
CA ALA A 128 -4.52 -8.36 23.97
C ALA A 128 -3.65 -8.88 25.12
N SER A 129 -2.32 -8.65 25.08
CA SER A 129 -1.36 -9.08 26.09
C SER A 129 -1.20 -8.07 27.25
N SER A 130 -1.89 -6.92 27.16
CA SER A 130 -1.91 -5.88 28.19
C SER A 130 -3.19 -5.04 28.03
N ASP A 131 -3.46 -4.13 28.99
CA ASP A 131 -4.57 -3.18 28.89
C ASP A 131 -4.18 -1.87 28.18
N ALA A 132 -3.05 -1.85 27.50
CA ALA A 132 -2.59 -0.67 26.77
C ALA A 132 -3.51 -0.36 25.59
N LEU A 133 -3.98 0.88 25.55
CA LEU A 133 -4.97 1.38 24.59
C LEU A 133 -4.52 2.73 24.04
N ILE A 134 -4.71 2.95 22.76
CA ILE A 134 -4.65 4.26 22.13
C ILE A 134 -5.93 4.49 21.33
N SER A 135 -6.49 5.68 21.46
CA SER A 135 -7.65 6.12 20.69
C SER A 135 -7.33 7.39 19.93
N PHE A 136 -7.83 7.48 18.72
CA PHE A 136 -7.74 8.64 17.85
C PHE A 136 -9.16 9.11 17.51
N ASN A 137 -9.37 10.42 17.57
CA ASN A 137 -10.65 11.05 17.26
C ASN A 137 -10.44 12.10 16.18
N SER A 138 -11.44 12.31 15.34
CA SER A 138 -11.41 13.37 14.33
C SER A 138 -11.20 14.76 14.94
N ALA A 139 -11.75 15.03 16.13
CA ALA A 139 -11.52 16.24 16.87
C ALA A 139 -10.04 16.49 17.25
N ASP A 140 -9.21 15.43 17.38
CA ASP A 140 -7.78 15.58 17.67
C ASP A 140 -7.01 16.25 16.53
N ILE A 141 -7.50 16.14 15.29
CA ILE A 141 -6.90 16.76 14.08
C ILE A 141 -7.71 17.97 13.58
N MET A 142 -8.77 18.34 14.27
CA MET A 142 -9.68 19.42 13.86
C MET A 142 -10.30 19.18 12.47
N ASP A 143 -10.65 17.94 12.19
CA ASP A 143 -11.31 17.50 10.97
C ASP A 143 -12.62 16.78 11.31
N ASP A 144 -13.52 16.61 10.34
CA ASP A 144 -14.79 15.92 10.56
C ASP A 144 -14.61 14.42 10.70
N ASP A 145 -13.70 13.84 9.93
CA ASP A 145 -13.45 12.40 9.89
C ASP A 145 -11.94 12.08 9.87
N VAL A 146 -11.55 10.95 10.46
CA VAL A 146 -10.16 10.45 10.45
C VAL A 146 -9.80 9.81 9.11
N ALA A 147 -10.75 9.07 8.54
CA ALA A 147 -10.59 8.34 7.28
C ALA A 147 -11.96 8.01 6.68
N TYR A 148 -11.95 7.49 5.47
CA TYR A 148 -13.13 7.01 4.75
C TYR A 148 -12.93 5.59 4.28
N ILE A 149 -13.84 4.69 4.63
CA ILE A 149 -13.81 3.30 4.15
C ILE A 149 -14.54 3.22 2.82
N VAL A 150 -13.84 2.76 1.79
CA VAL A 150 -14.34 2.63 0.42
C VAL A 150 -13.94 1.25 -0.13
N GLU A 151 -14.83 0.64 -0.92
CA GLU A 151 -14.53 -0.60 -1.62
C GLU A 151 -13.52 -0.36 -2.75
N ASN A 152 -12.58 -1.29 -2.91
CA ASN A 152 -11.52 -1.15 -3.93
C ASN A 152 -12.06 -1.10 -5.35
N ASP A 153 -13.06 -1.91 -5.66
CA ASP A 153 -13.70 -1.97 -6.96
C ASP A 153 -14.55 -0.73 -7.25
N LEU A 154 -15.24 -0.18 -6.25
CA LEU A 154 -15.93 1.10 -6.36
C LEU A 154 -14.94 2.25 -6.62
N LEU A 155 -13.84 2.30 -5.86
CA LEU A 155 -12.80 3.31 -6.04
C LEU A 155 -12.21 3.26 -7.45
N LEU A 156 -11.84 2.06 -7.92
CA LEU A 156 -11.31 1.87 -9.27
C LEU A 156 -12.35 2.25 -10.34
N HIS A 157 -13.62 1.93 -10.11
CA HIS A 157 -14.71 2.33 -11.01
C HIS A 157 -14.85 3.85 -11.07
N ALA A 158 -14.84 4.54 -9.93
CA ALA A 158 -14.95 6.00 -9.86
C ALA A 158 -13.78 6.68 -10.62
N VAL A 159 -12.56 6.18 -10.44
CA VAL A 159 -11.39 6.66 -11.18
C VAL A 159 -11.54 6.41 -12.69
N ASN A 160 -11.95 5.21 -13.10
CA ASN A 160 -12.15 4.89 -14.52
C ASN A 160 -13.28 5.69 -15.16
N LYS A 161 -14.35 5.99 -14.42
CA LYS A 161 -15.45 6.82 -14.90
C LYS A 161 -14.95 8.23 -15.23
N GLU A 162 -14.12 8.79 -14.37
CA GLU A 162 -13.54 10.10 -14.62
C GLU A 162 -12.48 10.06 -15.73
N LEU A 163 -11.62 9.05 -15.73
CA LEU A 163 -10.58 8.86 -16.73
C LEU A 163 -11.14 8.71 -18.17
N THR A 164 -12.37 8.18 -18.30
CA THR A 164 -13.07 8.05 -19.59
C THR A 164 -14.05 9.19 -19.88
N SER A 165 -14.02 10.26 -19.08
CA SER A 165 -14.85 11.44 -19.30
C SER A 165 -14.45 12.19 -20.56
N THR A 166 -15.33 13.06 -21.05
CA THR A 166 -15.08 13.87 -22.25
C THR A 166 -13.98 14.91 -22.08
N ASP A 167 -13.62 15.21 -20.85
CA ASP A 167 -12.62 16.23 -20.51
C ASP A 167 -11.18 15.72 -20.70
N ILE A 168 -10.97 14.39 -20.59
CA ILE A 168 -9.66 13.75 -20.78
C ILE A 168 -9.57 13.19 -22.19
N LYS A 169 -8.82 13.87 -23.07
CA LYS A 169 -8.68 13.50 -24.49
C LYS A 169 -7.31 12.96 -24.88
N ASN A 170 -6.33 13.18 -24.03
CA ASN A 170 -4.93 12.87 -24.29
C ASN A 170 -4.47 11.51 -23.72
N VAL A 171 -5.36 10.77 -23.07
CA VAL A 171 -5.08 9.45 -22.48
C VAL A 171 -5.75 8.35 -23.29
N ASN A 172 -4.93 7.43 -23.80
CA ASN A 172 -5.41 6.21 -24.46
C ASN A 172 -5.28 5.03 -23.48
N ILE A 173 -6.30 4.17 -23.40
CA ILE A 173 -6.29 2.99 -22.53
C ILE A 173 -6.33 1.74 -23.41
N VAL A 174 -5.43 0.80 -23.14
CA VAL A 174 -5.42 -0.53 -23.76
C VAL A 174 -5.60 -1.58 -22.68
N TYR A 175 -6.76 -2.24 -22.70
CA TYR A 175 -7.08 -3.36 -21.82
C TYR A 175 -6.62 -4.70 -22.45
N GLY A 176 -6.37 -5.70 -21.61
CA GLY A 176 -5.83 -6.99 -22.03
C GLY A 176 -4.38 -6.90 -22.53
N ALA A 177 -3.68 -5.84 -22.19
CA ALA A 177 -2.34 -5.52 -22.62
C ALA A 177 -1.32 -6.45 -21.94
N LYS A 178 -0.95 -7.55 -22.60
CA LYS A 178 0.08 -8.46 -22.10
C LYS A 178 1.45 -8.01 -22.59
N ILE A 179 2.24 -7.43 -21.70
CA ILE A 179 3.58 -6.93 -21.98
C ILE A 179 4.56 -8.10 -21.93
N SER A 180 5.40 -8.25 -22.95
CA SER A 180 6.44 -9.26 -23.05
C SER A 180 7.80 -8.81 -22.52
N GLY A 181 8.08 -7.49 -22.55
CA GLY A 181 9.33 -6.95 -22.06
C GLY A 181 9.49 -5.46 -22.30
N TYR A 182 10.56 -4.93 -21.72
CA TYR A 182 10.93 -3.53 -21.81
C TYR A 182 12.37 -3.39 -22.29
N GLU A 183 12.65 -2.42 -23.15
CA GLU A 183 13.98 -1.95 -23.47
C GLU A 183 14.11 -0.52 -22.98
N LEU A 184 14.90 -0.35 -21.91
CA LEU A 184 15.04 0.94 -21.25
C LEU A 184 16.23 1.70 -21.82
N SER A 185 16.07 3.02 -21.94
CA SER A 185 17.14 3.93 -22.32
C SER A 185 18.29 3.86 -21.30
N LYS A 186 19.51 3.81 -21.79
CA LYS A 186 20.73 3.82 -20.96
C LYS A 186 21.32 5.22 -20.81
N HIS A 187 20.85 6.19 -21.57
CA HIS A 187 21.40 7.56 -21.63
C HIS A 187 20.27 8.60 -21.54
N GLU A 188 20.52 9.67 -20.80
CA GLU A 188 19.57 10.72 -20.46
C GLU A 188 18.97 11.51 -21.63
N ALA A 189 19.57 11.52 -22.80
CA ALA A 189 19.30 12.57 -23.79
C ALA A 189 18.80 12.10 -25.17
N SER A 190 18.71 10.82 -25.51
CA SER A 190 18.49 10.48 -26.93
C SER A 190 17.76 9.20 -27.30
N SER A 191 17.41 8.34 -26.39
CA SER A 191 16.68 7.11 -26.71
C SER A 191 15.40 6.94 -25.90
N ASN A 192 14.29 6.73 -26.62
CA ASN A 192 13.01 6.43 -26.00
C ASN A 192 13.03 5.05 -25.33
N ASN A 193 12.26 4.89 -24.27
CA ASN A 193 11.94 3.58 -23.71
C ASN A 193 11.01 2.83 -24.66
N ILE A 194 11.17 1.52 -24.77
CA ILE A 194 10.39 0.66 -25.65
C ILE A 194 9.63 -0.38 -24.81
N VAL A 195 8.34 -0.50 -25.07
CA VAL A 195 7.45 -1.50 -24.46
C VAL A 195 7.04 -2.50 -25.56
N LYS A 196 7.37 -3.78 -25.36
CA LYS A 196 7.05 -4.88 -26.26
C LYS A 196 5.84 -5.64 -25.75
N MET A 197 4.89 -5.90 -26.64
CA MET A 197 3.66 -6.63 -26.33
C MET A 197 3.76 -8.07 -26.81
N ASN A 198 3.01 -8.99 -26.17
CA ASN A 198 2.98 -10.40 -26.58
C ASN A 198 2.40 -10.63 -27.99
N ASN A 199 1.58 -9.68 -28.47
CA ASN A 199 1.00 -9.74 -29.84
C ASN A 199 1.95 -9.24 -30.93
N GLY A 200 3.19 -8.86 -30.56
CA GLY A 200 4.20 -8.31 -31.48
C GLY A 200 4.16 -6.78 -31.65
N ASP A 201 3.15 -6.11 -31.12
CA ASP A 201 3.10 -4.64 -31.12
C ASP A 201 4.24 -4.07 -30.28
N THR A 202 4.78 -2.93 -30.72
CA THR A 202 5.85 -2.22 -29.99
C THR A 202 5.48 -0.75 -29.85
N TYR A 203 5.52 -0.25 -28.62
CA TYR A 203 5.29 1.16 -28.31
C TYR A 203 6.57 1.81 -27.80
N SER A 204 6.77 3.09 -28.10
CA SER A 204 7.88 3.86 -27.56
C SER A 204 7.41 5.07 -26.77
N CYS A 205 8.13 5.45 -25.72
CA CYS A 205 7.81 6.62 -24.91
C CYS A 205 9.09 7.33 -24.42
N GLN A 206 8.94 8.60 -24.08
CA GLN A 206 9.97 9.35 -23.38
C GLN A 206 10.02 8.92 -21.91
N LEU A 207 8.86 8.91 -21.22
CA LEU A 207 8.73 8.52 -19.82
C LEU A 207 7.88 7.23 -19.69
N LEU A 208 8.49 6.19 -19.12
CA LEU A 208 7.80 4.96 -18.73
C LEU A 208 7.51 4.99 -17.23
N ILE A 209 6.26 4.78 -16.84
CA ILE A 209 5.86 4.74 -15.43
C ILE A 209 5.41 3.33 -15.07
N GLY A 210 6.11 2.71 -14.10
CA GLY A 210 5.75 1.41 -13.55
C GLY A 210 4.72 1.56 -12.42
N ALA A 211 3.48 1.16 -12.69
CA ALA A 211 2.37 1.08 -11.74
C ALA A 211 1.83 -0.37 -11.67
N ASP A 212 2.67 -1.35 -11.99
CA ASP A 212 2.37 -2.76 -12.24
C ASP A 212 2.46 -3.64 -10.97
N GLY A 213 2.41 -3.00 -9.79
CA GLY A 213 2.23 -3.65 -8.51
C GLY A 213 3.48 -4.31 -7.93
N ALA A 214 3.31 -5.10 -6.88
CA ALA A 214 4.38 -5.64 -6.05
C ALA A 214 5.40 -6.50 -6.83
N ASN A 215 4.97 -7.16 -7.90
CA ASN A 215 5.83 -7.97 -8.79
C ASN A 215 6.26 -7.21 -10.05
N SER A 216 6.48 -5.92 -9.94
CA SER A 216 6.75 -5.00 -11.06
C SER A 216 7.79 -5.53 -12.04
N ALA A 217 7.38 -5.67 -13.29
CA ALA A 217 8.26 -6.01 -14.40
C ALA A 217 9.08 -4.78 -14.86
N VAL A 218 8.53 -3.58 -14.71
CA VAL A 218 9.27 -2.32 -14.96
C VAL A 218 10.44 -2.19 -13.99
N ARG A 219 10.21 -2.37 -12.68
CA ARG A 219 11.28 -2.38 -11.66
C ARG A 219 12.36 -3.40 -11.99
N ASN A 220 11.96 -4.61 -12.39
CA ASN A 220 12.93 -5.65 -12.76
C ASN A 220 13.75 -5.24 -14.00
N ALA A 221 13.12 -4.62 -15.01
CA ALA A 221 13.81 -4.12 -16.19
C ALA A 221 14.80 -2.98 -15.88
N MET A 222 14.50 -2.15 -14.86
CA MET A 222 15.44 -1.12 -14.36
C MET A 222 16.69 -1.74 -13.74
N GLY A 223 16.67 -3.01 -13.34
CA GLY A 223 17.80 -3.66 -12.67
C GLY A 223 18.12 -3.10 -11.29
N VAL A 224 17.17 -2.39 -10.67
CA VAL A 224 17.34 -1.81 -9.33
C VAL A 224 17.13 -2.86 -8.24
N GLN A 225 17.84 -2.70 -7.13
CA GLN A 225 17.70 -3.59 -5.99
C GLN A 225 16.34 -3.36 -5.32
N ASN A 226 15.64 -4.46 -5.02
CA ASN A 226 14.41 -4.46 -4.26
C ASN A 226 14.62 -5.19 -2.93
N LEU A 227 14.45 -4.48 -1.82
CA LEU A 227 14.45 -5.06 -0.49
C LEU A 227 13.05 -5.63 -0.24
N SER A 228 12.92 -6.94 -0.14
CA SER A 228 11.61 -7.56 0.06
C SER A 228 11.70 -8.80 0.94
N TRP A 229 10.65 -9.00 1.74
CA TRP A 229 10.46 -10.22 2.53
C TRP A 229 8.97 -10.52 2.72
N ASN A 230 8.67 -11.77 2.96
CA ASN A 230 7.36 -12.21 3.40
C ASN A 230 7.30 -12.23 4.92
N TYR A 231 6.14 -11.93 5.49
CA TYR A 231 5.96 -11.95 6.94
C TYR A 231 5.63 -13.34 7.50
N ASP A 232 5.52 -14.36 6.65
CA ASP A 232 4.98 -15.69 6.99
C ASP A 232 3.58 -15.62 7.62
N HIS A 233 2.84 -14.57 7.26
CA HIS A 233 1.48 -14.30 7.66
C HIS A 233 0.59 -14.05 6.45
N MET A 234 -0.71 -14.27 6.66
CA MET A 234 -1.76 -13.96 5.68
C MET A 234 -2.77 -13.01 6.30
N GLY A 235 -3.29 -12.12 5.47
CA GLY A 235 -4.50 -11.37 5.78
C GLY A 235 -5.73 -12.18 5.40
N VAL A 236 -6.65 -12.36 6.35
CA VAL A 236 -8.00 -12.89 6.09
C VAL A 236 -8.96 -11.72 6.10
N VAL A 237 -9.74 -11.58 5.03
CA VAL A 237 -10.77 -10.56 4.89
C VAL A 237 -12.15 -11.19 4.76
N ALA A 238 -13.15 -10.51 5.27
CA ALA A 238 -14.55 -10.90 5.15
C ALA A 238 -15.48 -9.70 5.36
N THR A 239 -16.69 -9.78 4.84
CA THR A 239 -17.77 -8.84 5.17
C THR A 239 -18.64 -9.46 6.27
N LEU A 240 -18.92 -8.70 7.31
CA LEU A 240 -19.56 -9.16 8.54
C LEU A 240 -20.88 -8.43 8.78
N HIS A 241 -21.86 -9.12 9.34
CA HIS A 241 -23.04 -8.53 9.96
C HIS A 241 -22.83 -8.35 11.46
N LEU A 242 -23.16 -7.17 11.96
CA LEU A 242 -23.13 -6.85 13.39
C LEU A 242 -24.42 -7.32 14.06
N ALA A 243 -24.31 -7.76 15.31
CA ALA A 243 -25.47 -8.22 16.10
C ALA A 243 -26.49 -7.09 16.35
N GLU A 244 -25.99 -5.87 16.51
CA GLU A 244 -26.81 -4.69 16.76
C GLU A 244 -26.54 -3.61 15.71
N GLU A 245 -27.59 -2.88 15.36
CA GLU A 245 -27.46 -1.68 14.52
C GLU A 245 -27.01 -0.50 15.37
N THR A 246 -25.92 0.13 14.96
CA THR A 246 -25.31 1.24 15.71
C THR A 246 -24.85 2.33 14.76
N GLU A 247 -24.50 3.51 15.30
CA GLU A 247 -23.71 4.52 14.56
C GLU A 247 -22.28 3.99 14.39
N ASN A 248 -22.08 3.15 13.38
CA ASN A 248 -20.83 2.44 13.14
C ASN A 248 -19.80 3.38 12.45
N THR A 249 -19.16 4.23 13.23
CA THR A 249 -18.13 5.20 12.76
C THR A 249 -16.76 4.97 13.40
N THR A 250 -16.61 3.82 14.09
CA THR A 250 -15.37 3.46 14.77
C THR A 250 -14.62 2.35 14.03
N ALA A 251 -13.36 2.58 13.72
CA ALA A 251 -12.43 1.54 13.30
C ALA A 251 -11.79 0.89 14.54
N TRP A 252 -11.89 -0.42 14.63
CA TRP A 252 -11.41 -1.20 15.75
C TRP A 252 -10.18 -2.00 15.34
N GLN A 253 -9.12 -2.00 16.14
CA GLN A 253 -7.96 -2.86 15.91
C GLN A 253 -7.45 -3.43 17.23
N ARG A 254 -7.35 -4.75 17.28
CA ARG A 254 -6.78 -5.48 18.41
C ARG A 254 -5.50 -6.20 17.99
N TRP A 255 -4.47 -6.00 18.77
CA TRP A 255 -3.23 -6.76 18.62
C TRP A 255 -3.33 -8.06 19.40
N LEU A 256 -3.37 -9.17 18.68
CA LEU A 256 -3.31 -10.52 19.25
C LEU A 256 -1.86 -11.04 19.18
N PRO A 257 -1.50 -12.03 20.02
CA PRO A 257 -0.19 -12.69 19.90
C PRO A 257 0.08 -13.30 18.51
N THR A 258 -0.99 -13.64 17.77
CA THR A 258 -0.93 -14.23 16.42
C THR A 258 -0.95 -13.19 15.29
N GLY A 259 -1.10 -11.91 15.61
CA GLY A 259 -1.22 -10.80 14.67
C GLY A 259 -2.50 -9.97 14.88
N PRO A 260 -2.62 -8.81 14.26
CA PRO A 260 -3.73 -7.89 14.48
C PRO A 260 -5.02 -8.35 13.79
N VAL A 261 -6.14 -8.11 14.47
CA VAL A 261 -7.49 -8.18 13.92
C VAL A 261 -8.11 -6.78 13.93
N ALA A 262 -8.70 -6.38 12.81
CA ALA A 262 -9.33 -5.08 12.64
C ALA A 262 -10.76 -5.23 12.09
N LEU A 263 -11.66 -4.37 12.57
CA LEU A 263 -12.99 -4.16 12.01
C LEU A 263 -13.08 -2.74 11.48
N LEU A 264 -13.46 -2.62 10.22
CA LEU A 264 -13.64 -1.35 9.53
C LEU A 264 -15.12 -1.15 9.24
N PRO A 265 -15.73 -0.02 9.61
CA PRO A 265 -17.15 0.23 9.41
C PRO A 265 -17.49 0.30 7.92
N LEU A 266 -18.64 -0.28 7.53
CA LEU A 266 -19.19 -0.20 6.17
C LEU A 266 -20.54 0.53 6.15
N ASP A 267 -21.38 0.26 7.12
CA ASP A 267 -22.64 0.94 7.39
C ASP A 267 -23.09 0.67 8.85
N SER A 268 -24.31 1.03 9.20
CA SER A 268 -24.85 0.87 10.56
C SER A 268 -24.89 -0.59 11.06
N LYS A 269 -24.86 -1.56 10.16
CA LYS A 269 -25.06 -2.98 10.46
C LYS A 269 -23.97 -3.90 9.92
N ARG A 270 -23.00 -3.36 9.17
CA ARG A 270 -21.93 -4.15 8.53
C ARG A 270 -20.56 -3.58 8.78
N SER A 271 -19.58 -4.48 8.90
CA SER A 271 -18.16 -4.15 8.99
C SER A 271 -17.31 -5.06 8.11
N SER A 272 -16.20 -4.56 7.64
CA SER A 272 -15.16 -5.35 6.96
C SER A 272 -14.14 -5.83 7.96
N LEU A 273 -13.81 -7.11 7.89
CA LEU A 273 -12.75 -7.75 8.67
C LEU A 273 -11.43 -7.67 7.91
N VAL A 274 -10.37 -7.33 8.63
CA VAL A 274 -8.97 -7.56 8.21
C VAL A 274 -8.23 -8.24 9.36
N TRP A 275 -7.96 -9.53 9.23
CA TRP A 275 -7.28 -10.32 10.26
C TRP A 275 -5.94 -10.83 9.76
N SER A 276 -4.87 -10.23 10.21
CA SER A 276 -3.51 -10.69 9.91
C SER A 276 -3.11 -11.77 10.90
N THR A 277 -2.74 -12.96 10.41
CA THR A 277 -2.36 -14.08 11.27
C THR A 277 -1.44 -15.05 10.54
N THR A 278 -0.94 -16.08 11.25
CA THR A 278 -0.04 -17.09 10.65
C THR A 278 -0.70 -17.79 9.47
N VAL A 279 0.11 -18.25 8.51
CA VAL A 279 -0.40 -18.92 7.29
C VAL A 279 -1.28 -20.13 7.62
N GLU A 280 -0.90 -20.91 8.64
CA GLU A 280 -1.64 -22.10 9.09
C GLU A 280 -3.01 -21.72 9.68
N HIS A 281 -3.02 -20.72 10.57
CA HIS A 281 -4.24 -20.22 11.18
C HIS A 281 -5.19 -19.60 10.14
N ALA A 282 -4.67 -18.79 9.22
CA ALA A 282 -5.44 -18.20 8.13
C ALA A 282 -6.10 -19.26 7.24
N LYS A 283 -5.33 -20.30 6.84
CA LYS A 283 -5.87 -21.43 6.05
C LYS A 283 -6.94 -22.19 6.79
N ARG A 284 -6.84 -22.32 8.13
CA ARG A 284 -7.88 -22.91 8.98
C ARG A 284 -9.12 -22.02 9.00
N LEU A 285 -8.99 -20.74 9.29
CA LEU A 285 -10.10 -19.77 9.31
C LEU A 285 -10.89 -19.74 7.99
N LEU A 286 -10.22 -19.82 6.86
CA LEU A 286 -10.87 -19.84 5.55
C LEU A 286 -11.70 -21.10 5.28
N LYS A 287 -11.41 -22.21 6.00
CA LYS A 287 -12.09 -23.51 5.84
C LYS A 287 -13.16 -23.75 6.90
N LEU A 288 -13.18 -22.97 7.98
CA LEU A 288 -14.16 -23.16 9.05
C LEU A 288 -15.60 -22.99 8.54
N PRO A 289 -16.58 -23.73 9.07
CA PRO A 289 -17.99 -23.38 8.94
C PRO A 289 -18.23 -21.94 9.42
N GLU A 290 -19.27 -21.29 8.89
CA GLU A 290 -19.54 -19.87 9.15
C GLU A 290 -19.75 -19.58 10.63
N GLU A 291 -20.52 -20.39 11.34
CA GLU A 291 -20.77 -20.26 12.78
C GLU A 291 -19.46 -20.33 13.59
N GLN A 292 -18.64 -21.36 13.33
CA GLN A 292 -17.36 -21.51 14.03
C GLN A 292 -16.37 -20.37 13.73
N PHE A 293 -16.41 -19.83 12.52
CA PHE A 293 -15.61 -18.66 12.15
C PHE A 293 -16.04 -17.43 12.94
N VAL A 294 -17.36 -17.23 13.10
CA VAL A 294 -17.93 -16.11 13.88
C VAL A 294 -17.59 -16.26 15.36
N ASP A 295 -17.69 -17.46 15.92
CA ASP A 295 -17.31 -17.73 17.31
C ASP A 295 -15.83 -17.42 17.54
N GLU A 296 -14.93 -17.87 16.65
CA GLU A 296 -13.50 -17.63 16.77
C GLU A 296 -13.15 -16.15 16.60
N LEU A 297 -13.88 -15.44 15.74
CA LEU A 297 -13.72 -14.00 15.59
C LEU A 297 -14.19 -13.22 16.81
N ASN A 298 -15.36 -13.55 17.36
CA ASN A 298 -15.85 -12.95 18.61
C ASN A 298 -14.87 -13.24 19.76
N ASP A 299 -14.35 -14.46 19.86
CA ASP A 299 -13.30 -14.80 20.83
C ASP A 299 -12.06 -13.91 20.62
N ALA A 300 -11.61 -13.74 19.38
CA ALA A 300 -10.46 -12.90 19.06
C ALA A 300 -10.67 -11.43 19.46
N LEU A 301 -11.90 -10.92 19.42
CA LEU A 301 -12.25 -9.55 19.80
C LEU A 301 -12.43 -9.39 21.31
N TRP A 302 -12.95 -10.41 22.00
CA TRP A 302 -13.44 -10.29 23.38
C TRP A 302 -12.65 -11.07 24.43
N LYS A 303 -11.99 -12.18 24.05
CA LYS A 303 -11.29 -13.05 24.99
C LYS A 303 -10.23 -12.32 25.79
N HIS A 304 -10.25 -12.54 27.11
CA HIS A 304 -9.19 -12.08 27.98
C HIS A 304 -7.98 -13.00 27.88
N TYR A 305 -6.83 -12.43 27.57
CA TYR A 305 -5.55 -13.12 27.59
C TYR A 305 -4.91 -12.99 28.99
N PRO A 306 -4.19 -14.01 29.47
CA PRO A 306 -3.50 -13.92 30.74
C PRO A 306 -2.38 -12.87 30.63
N HIS A 307 -2.38 -11.91 31.54
CA HIS A 307 -1.35 -10.88 31.62
C HIS A 307 -0.29 -11.25 32.64
N SER A 308 0.97 -10.90 32.38
CA SER A 308 2.02 -10.98 33.38
C SER A 308 1.74 -10.00 34.54
N SER A 309 1.75 -10.50 35.78
CA SER A 309 1.53 -9.67 36.97
C SER A 309 2.53 -8.51 37.07
N ALA A 310 3.78 -8.73 36.63
CA ALA A 310 4.80 -7.68 36.58
C ALA A 310 4.45 -6.57 35.57
N VAL A 311 3.95 -6.95 34.37
CA VAL A 311 3.50 -5.98 33.35
C VAL A 311 2.32 -5.18 33.91
N GLN A 312 1.33 -5.83 34.51
CA GLN A 312 0.16 -5.14 35.09
C GLN A 312 0.57 -4.15 36.19
N ALA A 313 1.44 -4.57 37.10
CA ALA A 313 1.90 -3.70 38.16
C ALA A 313 2.66 -2.46 37.64
N CYS A 314 3.56 -2.65 36.67
CA CYS A 314 4.33 -1.57 36.07
C CYS A 314 3.44 -0.61 35.27
N THR A 315 2.50 -1.12 34.46
CA THR A 315 1.60 -0.26 33.66
C THR A 315 0.63 0.51 34.55
N ALA A 316 0.11 -0.09 35.63
CA ALA A 316 -0.74 0.58 36.61
C ALA A 316 0.03 1.68 37.38
N TRP A 317 1.27 1.41 37.81
CA TRP A 317 2.13 2.39 38.42
C TRP A 317 2.42 3.57 37.46
N PHE A 318 2.75 3.27 36.22
CA PHE A 318 3.02 4.30 35.21
C PHE A 318 1.78 5.17 34.95
N GLY A 319 0.60 4.57 34.83
CA GLY A 319 -0.66 5.31 34.71
C GLY A 319 -0.90 6.24 35.89
N SER A 320 -0.59 5.80 37.12
CA SER A 320 -0.67 6.64 38.31
C SER A 320 0.32 7.82 38.25
N CYS A 321 1.53 7.59 37.73
CA CYS A 321 2.48 8.66 37.48
C CYS A 321 1.95 9.68 36.45
N LEU A 322 1.40 9.25 35.32
CA LEU A 322 0.80 10.15 34.33
C LEU A 322 -0.29 11.03 34.94
N LYS A 323 -1.19 10.44 35.76
CA LYS A 323 -2.21 11.21 36.50
C LYS A 323 -1.62 12.25 37.41
N SER A 324 -0.53 11.95 38.14
CA SER A 324 0.12 12.92 39.03
C SER A 324 0.70 14.12 38.28
N PHE A 325 1.01 13.99 37.00
CA PHE A 325 1.42 15.09 36.12
C PHE A 325 0.24 15.75 35.38
N GLY A 326 -1.02 15.41 35.72
CA GLY A 326 -2.21 15.95 35.08
C GLY A 326 -2.46 15.43 33.66
N LEU A 327 -1.78 14.34 33.29
CA LEU A 327 -1.98 13.67 32.00
C LEU A 327 -3.05 12.57 32.10
N PRO A 328 -3.83 12.30 31.05
CA PRO A 328 -4.78 11.22 31.06
C PRO A 328 -4.04 9.88 31.21
N ASP A 329 -4.51 9.02 32.08
CA ASP A 329 -3.93 7.70 32.35
C ASP A 329 -4.38 6.60 31.38
N GLY A 330 -5.33 6.92 30.50
CA GLY A 330 -5.86 6.03 29.48
C GLY A 330 -7.14 6.58 28.86
N ALA A 331 -7.46 6.14 27.66
CA ALA A 331 -8.78 6.34 27.09
C ALA A 331 -9.77 5.33 27.71
N ALA A 332 -11.03 5.72 27.93
CA ALA A 332 -12.06 4.78 28.29
C ALA A 332 -12.19 3.75 27.13
N ARG A 333 -11.94 2.48 27.43
CA ARG A 333 -12.06 1.42 26.46
C ARG A 333 -13.53 1.27 26.09
N GLN A 334 -13.85 1.53 24.82
CA GLN A 334 -15.12 1.15 24.25
C GLN A 334 -15.05 -0.35 23.85
N LEU A 335 -16.18 -1.01 23.86
CA LEU A 335 -16.27 -2.41 23.47
C LEU A 335 -16.56 -2.49 21.96
N PRO A 336 -15.84 -3.34 21.22
CA PRO A 336 -16.14 -3.55 19.82
C PRO A 336 -17.51 -4.21 19.65
N PRO A 337 -18.20 -4.03 18.52
CA PRO A 337 -19.48 -4.67 18.27
C PRO A 337 -19.32 -6.19 18.22
N SER A 338 -20.34 -6.92 18.66
CA SER A 338 -20.44 -8.36 18.48
C SER A 338 -20.80 -8.69 17.02
N ILE A 339 -20.23 -9.77 16.51
CA ILE A 339 -20.48 -10.25 15.15
C ILE A 339 -21.59 -11.30 15.20
N GLU A 340 -22.63 -11.11 14.41
CA GLU A 340 -23.77 -12.04 14.27
C GLU A 340 -23.48 -13.11 13.22
N SER A 341 -23.01 -12.70 12.04
CA SER A 341 -22.76 -13.60 10.91
C SER A 341 -21.71 -13.05 9.95
N VAL A 342 -21.21 -13.92 9.07
CA VAL A 342 -20.33 -13.55 7.95
C VAL A 342 -21.13 -13.62 6.64
N VAL A 343 -20.94 -12.64 5.76
CA VAL A 343 -21.60 -12.68 4.45
C VAL A 343 -21.08 -13.91 3.66
N PRO A 344 -21.96 -14.76 3.13
CA PRO A 344 -21.57 -15.96 2.39
C PRO A 344 -20.59 -15.66 1.26
N ALA A 345 -19.57 -16.50 1.11
CA ALA A 345 -18.51 -16.38 0.09
C ALA A 345 -17.68 -15.08 0.14
N SER A 346 -17.80 -14.26 1.18
CA SER A 346 -17.00 -13.03 1.33
C SER A 346 -15.60 -13.30 1.88
N ARG A 347 -15.34 -14.46 2.47
CA ARG A 347 -14.02 -14.79 3.05
C ARG A 347 -12.98 -14.99 1.97
N ALA A 348 -11.86 -14.26 2.08
CA ALA A 348 -10.70 -14.42 1.22
C ALA A 348 -9.40 -14.24 2.00
N GLY A 349 -8.30 -14.76 1.45
CA GLY A 349 -6.99 -14.63 2.07
C GLY A 349 -5.92 -14.20 1.08
N PHE A 350 -4.95 -13.42 1.55
CA PHE A 350 -3.83 -12.97 0.73
C PHE A 350 -2.52 -12.93 1.53
N PRO A 351 -1.37 -13.17 0.88
CA PRO A 351 -0.08 -13.16 1.54
C PRO A 351 0.35 -11.72 1.88
N LEU A 352 0.95 -11.56 3.07
CA LEU A 352 1.50 -10.30 3.53
C LEU A 352 2.99 -10.22 3.24
N GLY A 353 3.45 -9.06 2.80
CA GLY A 353 4.84 -8.85 2.45
C GLY A 353 5.24 -7.39 2.52
N PHE A 354 6.52 -7.18 2.65
CA PHE A 354 7.22 -5.91 2.56
C PHE A 354 7.96 -5.82 1.22
N GLY A 355 8.05 -4.62 0.65
CA GLY A 355 8.86 -4.36 -0.53
C GLY A 355 9.30 -2.91 -0.56
N HIS A 356 10.57 -2.66 -0.87
CA HIS A 356 11.11 -1.32 -1.05
C HIS A 356 12.14 -1.34 -2.18
N SER A 357 11.87 -0.58 -3.24
CA SER A 357 12.84 -0.35 -4.29
C SER A 357 13.87 0.68 -3.83
N THR A 358 15.16 0.38 -3.94
CA THR A 358 16.22 1.32 -3.53
C THR A 358 16.28 2.57 -4.41
N ARG A 359 15.73 2.50 -5.61
CA ARG A 359 15.55 3.61 -6.54
C ARG A 359 14.14 3.58 -7.09
N TYR A 360 13.50 4.74 -7.16
CA TYR A 360 12.18 4.91 -7.76
C TYR A 360 12.26 5.42 -9.19
N ILE A 361 13.46 5.81 -9.63
CA ILE A 361 13.69 6.36 -10.96
C ILE A 361 14.89 5.72 -11.66
N ALA A 362 14.85 5.77 -12.99
CA ALA A 362 15.98 5.55 -13.90
C ALA A 362 15.82 6.51 -15.10
N PRO A 363 16.79 6.60 -16.04
CA PRO A 363 16.65 7.48 -17.20
C PRO A 363 15.32 7.25 -17.96
N GLY A 364 14.44 8.25 -17.93
CA GLY A 364 13.10 8.17 -18.52
C GLY A 364 12.16 7.13 -17.89
N VAL A 365 12.39 6.70 -16.64
CA VAL A 365 11.54 5.72 -15.95
C VAL A 365 11.22 6.21 -14.53
N ALA A 366 9.98 6.02 -14.09
CA ALA A 366 9.55 6.23 -12.71
C ALA A 366 8.69 5.06 -12.20
N LEU A 367 8.77 4.75 -10.91
CA LEU A 367 7.93 3.75 -10.24
C LEU A 367 6.96 4.44 -9.27
N VAL A 368 5.73 3.95 -9.19
CA VAL A 368 4.68 4.44 -8.28
C VAL A 368 3.96 3.28 -7.58
N GLY A 369 3.44 3.51 -6.39
CA GLY A 369 2.68 2.53 -5.60
C GLY A 369 3.48 1.27 -5.27
N ASP A 370 2.81 0.12 -5.28
CA ASP A 370 3.43 -1.17 -4.91
C ASP A 370 4.61 -1.56 -5.81
N ALA A 371 4.77 -0.95 -7.00
CA ALA A 371 5.95 -1.14 -7.84
C ALA A 371 7.20 -0.53 -7.20
N ALA A 372 7.05 0.55 -6.45
CA ALA A 372 8.13 1.22 -5.71
C ALA A 372 8.23 0.77 -4.25
N HIS A 373 7.09 0.62 -3.56
CA HIS A 373 7.03 0.34 -2.13
C HIS A 373 5.78 -0.46 -1.76
N ARG A 374 5.95 -1.48 -0.96
CA ARG A 374 4.87 -2.31 -0.42
C ARG A 374 4.96 -2.30 1.10
N VAL A 375 3.85 -2.06 1.78
CA VAL A 375 3.76 -2.04 3.25
C VAL A 375 2.83 -3.11 3.76
N HIS A 376 3.00 -3.50 5.03
CA HIS A 376 2.02 -4.34 5.71
C HIS A 376 0.68 -3.58 5.85
N PRO A 377 -0.48 -4.21 5.64
CA PRO A 377 -1.79 -3.53 5.65
C PRO A 377 -2.28 -3.10 7.04
N LEU A 378 -1.38 -2.97 8.03
CA LEU A 378 -1.71 -2.63 9.42
C LEU A 378 -2.56 -1.37 9.58
N ALA A 379 -2.32 -0.38 8.75
CA ALA A 379 -2.97 0.92 8.88
C ALA A 379 -3.72 1.32 7.59
N GLY A 380 -3.95 0.38 6.65
CA GLY A 380 -4.56 0.70 5.36
C GLY A 380 -3.77 1.69 4.50
N GLN A 381 -2.48 1.89 4.79
CA GLN A 381 -1.66 2.96 4.21
C GLN A 381 -1.17 2.69 2.80
N GLY A 382 -1.14 1.43 2.33
CA GLY A 382 -0.50 1.08 1.07
C GLY A 382 -1.01 1.90 -0.13
N VAL A 383 -2.31 2.01 -0.28
CA VAL A 383 -2.90 2.77 -1.39
C VAL A 383 -2.74 4.28 -1.22
N ASN A 384 -2.80 4.81 0.01
CA ASN A 384 -2.61 6.24 0.29
C ASN A 384 -1.19 6.68 -0.07
N LEU A 385 -0.16 5.88 0.25
CA LEU A 385 1.21 6.13 -0.17
C LEU A 385 1.33 6.19 -1.70
N GLY A 386 0.65 5.28 -2.41
CA GLY A 386 0.60 5.29 -3.86
C GLY A 386 -0.10 6.53 -4.45
N PHE A 387 -1.16 7.02 -3.81
CA PHE A 387 -1.80 8.28 -4.22
C PHE A 387 -0.94 9.50 -3.91
N GLY A 388 -0.15 9.45 -2.83
CA GLY A 388 0.89 10.44 -2.60
C GLY A 388 1.95 10.48 -3.71
N ASP A 389 2.33 9.29 -4.25
CA ASP A 389 3.23 9.23 -5.41
C ASP A 389 2.59 9.87 -6.65
N VAL A 390 1.29 9.63 -6.88
CA VAL A 390 0.54 10.25 -8.00
C VAL A 390 0.58 11.76 -7.89
N LYS A 391 0.27 12.30 -6.72
CA LYS A 391 0.28 13.74 -6.46
C LYS A 391 1.65 14.33 -6.76
N ASP A 392 2.68 13.84 -6.07
CA ASP A 392 4.04 14.38 -6.19
C ASP A 392 4.57 14.25 -7.63
N LEU A 393 4.41 13.09 -8.28
CA LEU A 393 4.90 12.90 -9.64
C LEU A 393 4.19 13.84 -10.61
N THR A 394 2.87 14.00 -10.51
CA THR A 394 2.12 14.92 -11.37
C THR A 394 2.56 16.37 -11.18
N GLU A 395 2.75 16.81 -9.93
CA GLU A 395 3.23 18.15 -9.61
C GLU A 395 4.63 18.39 -10.17
N PHE A 396 5.57 17.48 -9.96
CA PHE A 396 6.93 17.63 -10.48
C PHE A 396 7.01 17.60 -12.01
N LEU A 397 6.18 16.79 -12.68
CA LEU A 397 6.11 16.80 -14.14
C LEU A 397 5.54 18.14 -14.67
N ALA A 398 4.51 18.67 -14.02
CA ALA A 398 3.91 19.94 -14.35
C ALA A 398 4.91 21.10 -14.17
N ASP A 399 5.64 21.08 -13.05
CA ASP A 399 6.70 22.08 -12.78
C ASP A 399 7.84 22.01 -13.80
N ALA A 400 8.25 20.81 -14.22
CA ALA A 400 9.28 20.65 -15.26
C ALA A 400 8.84 21.32 -16.57
N ILE A 401 7.61 21.03 -17.02
CA ILE A 401 7.04 21.66 -18.22
C ILE A 401 6.90 23.17 -18.05
N TYR A 402 6.42 23.65 -16.90
CA TYR A 402 6.31 25.08 -16.61
C TYR A 402 7.65 25.81 -16.71
N MET A 403 8.75 25.16 -16.31
CA MET A 403 10.11 25.68 -16.42
C MET A 403 10.72 25.50 -17.81
N GLY A 404 9.97 24.96 -18.79
CA GLY A 404 10.45 24.71 -20.15
C GLY A 404 11.43 23.53 -20.26
N LEU A 405 11.39 22.60 -19.30
CA LEU A 405 12.23 21.40 -19.28
C LEU A 405 11.46 20.18 -19.81
N ASP A 406 12.20 19.17 -20.22
CA ASP A 406 11.63 17.87 -20.60
C ASP A 406 11.09 17.11 -19.37
N ILE A 407 10.00 16.34 -19.56
CA ILE A 407 9.39 15.51 -18.51
C ILE A 407 10.33 14.43 -17.97
N THR A 408 11.39 14.10 -18.71
CA THR A 408 12.42 13.13 -18.32
C THR A 408 13.64 13.77 -17.67
N HIS A 409 13.60 15.08 -17.43
CA HIS A 409 14.75 15.80 -16.88
C HIS A 409 15.11 15.28 -15.48
N ASP A 410 16.31 14.75 -15.34
CA ASP A 410 16.81 14.04 -14.16
C ASP A 410 16.58 14.77 -12.84
N SER A 411 16.83 16.07 -12.79
CA SER A 411 16.72 16.82 -11.55
C SER A 411 15.28 16.83 -10.99
N TRP A 412 14.26 16.75 -11.84
CA TRP A 412 12.87 16.70 -11.43
C TRP A 412 12.45 15.30 -11.00
N LEU A 413 12.87 14.28 -11.73
CA LEU A 413 12.66 12.89 -11.32
C LEU A 413 13.40 12.59 -10.00
N GLN A 414 14.60 13.13 -9.77
CA GLN A 414 15.31 13.03 -8.49
C GLN A 414 14.59 13.75 -7.36
N LYS A 415 13.93 14.89 -7.61
CA LYS A 415 13.08 15.55 -6.60
C LYS A 415 11.92 14.66 -6.22
N TYR A 416 11.24 14.06 -7.21
CA TYR A 416 10.17 13.07 -6.95
C TYR A 416 10.68 11.92 -6.08
N GLU A 417 11.76 11.23 -6.48
CA GLU A 417 12.35 10.14 -5.71
C GLU A 417 12.67 10.57 -4.29
N THR A 418 13.32 11.72 -4.13
CA THR A 418 13.72 12.24 -2.81
C THR A 418 12.52 12.58 -1.94
N SER A 419 11.50 13.24 -2.48
CA SER A 419 10.26 13.56 -1.76
C SER A 419 9.58 12.27 -1.29
N ARG A 420 9.37 11.32 -2.20
CA ARG A 420 8.64 10.10 -1.85
C ARG A 420 9.41 9.18 -0.93
N GLN A 421 10.72 9.01 -1.11
CA GLN A 421 11.51 8.19 -0.18
C GLN A 421 11.56 8.81 1.23
N ARG A 422 11.64 10.13 1.36
CA ARG A 422 11.59 10.81 2.66
C ARG A 422 10.29 10.56 3.42
N HIS A 423 9.18 10.42 2.70
CA HIS A 423 7.87 10.14 3.28
C HIS A 423 7.65 8.63 3.47
N ASN A 424 7.91 7.83 2.45
CA ASN A 424 7.55 6.40 2.42
C ASN A 424 8.45 5.55 3.32
N VAL A 425 9.77 5.81 3.35
CA VAL A 425 10.71 4.98 4.11
C VAL A 425 10.45 5.03 5.62
N PRO A 426 10.29 6.20 6.27
CA PRO A 426 9.92 6.24 7.69
C PRO A 426 8.60 5.51 7.98
N THR A 427 7.58 5.69 7.12
CA THR A 427 6.29 5.01 7.25
C THR A 427 6.45 3.49 7.16
N GLN A 428 7.20 2.99 6.16
CA GLN A 428 7.48 1.57 6.00
C GLN A 428 8.20 0.99 7.22
N ILE A 429 9.23 1.67 7.72
CA ILE A 429 9.99 1.25 8.91
C ILE A 429 9.09 1.25 10.15
N ALA A 430 8.27 2.28 10.34
CA ALA A 430 7.37 2.37 11.48
C ALA A 430 6.34 1.22 11.47
N VAL A 431 5.73 0.94 10.33
CA VAL A 431 4.76 -0.16 10.19
C VAL A 431 5.42 -1.52 10.42
N ASP A 432 6.62 -1.77 9.86
CA ASP A 432 7.36 -3.01 10.07
C ASP A 432 7.81 -3.18 11.54
N ALA A 433 8.29 -2.10 12.16
CA ALA A 433 8.69 -2.10 13.56
C ALA A 433 7.50 -2.36 14.50
N LEU A 434 6.35 -1.72 14.27
CA LEU A 434 5.11 -1.97 15.02
C LEU A 434 4.69 -3.44 14.87
N TYR A 435 4.65 -3.96 13.64
CA TYR A 435 4.31 -5.35 13.41
C TYR A 435 5.21 -6.30 14.22
N ARG A 436 6.55 -6.14 14.14
CA ARG A 436 7.50 -6.97 14.87
C ARG A 436 7.38 -6.82 16.38
N LEU A 437 7.15 -5.60 16.87
CA LEU A 437 7.01 -5.31 18.30
C LEU A 437 5.77 -5.99 18.89
N TYR A 438 4.67 -6.04 18.14
CA TYR A 438 3.41 -6.60 18.63
C TYR A 438 3.26 -8.11 18.41
N THR A 439 4.08 -8.72 17.54
CA THR A 439 4.11 -10.19 17.37
C THR A 439 4.98 -10.92 18.40
N VAL A 440 5.74 -10.19 19.22
CA VAL A 440 6.59 -10.78 20.30
C VAL A 440 5.82 -10.72 21.62
N ASP A 441 5.61 -11.89 22.24
CA ASP A 441 4.87 -12.00 23.52
C ASP A 441 5.80 -12.25 24.75
N LEU A 442 7.00 -11.69 24.71
CA LEU A 442 7.92 -11.72 25.85
C LEU A 442 7.56 -10.58 26.83
N PRO A 443 7.44 -10.85 28.16
CA PRO A 443 7.00 -9.84 29.13
C PRO A 443 7.77 -8.51 29.10
N PRO A 444 9.11 -8.46 28.91
CA PRO A 444 9.83 -7.18 28.78
C PRO A 444 9.42 -6.40 27.52
N VAL A 445 9.15 -7.08 26.40
CA VAL A 445 8.72 -6.43 25.15
C VAL A 445 7.29 -5.93 25.29
N VAL A 446 6.40 -6.75 25.87
CA VAL A 446 5.02 -6.35 26.21
C VAL A 446 5.02 -5.11 27.09
N LEU A 447 5.89 -5.05 28.10
CA LEU A 447 6.01 -3.89 28.98
C LEU A 447 6.41 -2.63 28.20
N VAL A 448 7.48 -2.69 27.40
CA VAL A 448 7.98 -1.54 26.64
C VAL A 448 6.92 -1.01 25.69
N ARG A 449 6.25 -1.90 24.92
CA ARG A 449 5.19 -1.47 23.98
C ARG A 449 3.96 -0.90 24.71
N SER A 450 3.61 -1.46 25.88
CA SER A 450 2.48 -0.99 26.67
C SER A 450 2.74 0.41 27.25
N LEU A 451 3.92 0.66 27.80
CA LEU A 451 4.33 1.98 28.28
C LEU A 451 4.40 2.99 27.13
N GLY A 452 4.94 2.58 25.98
CA GLY A 452 4.97 3.40 24.77
C GLY A 452 3.57 3.80 24.30
N THR A 453 2.64 2.85 24.28
CA THR A 453 1.23 3.09 23.91
C THR A 453 0.55 4.03 24.88
N GLN A 454 0.68 3.82 26.20
CA GLN A 454 0.13 4.72 27.23
C GLN A 454 0.70 6.13 27.12
N LEU A 455 2.02 6.26 26.95
CA LEU A 455 2.67 7.55 26.80
C LEU A 455 2.19 8.28 25.53
N THR A 456 2.10 7.58 24.41
CA THR A 456 1.60 8.14 23.15
C THR A 456 0.15 8.59 23.30
N ASN A 457 -0.69 7.81 23.96
CA ASN A 457 -2.09 8.17 24.20
C ASN A 457 -2.23 9.39 25.13
N ALA A 458 -1.34 9.53 26.12
CA ALA A 458 -1.35 10.65 27.07
C ALA A 458 -0.83 11.96 26.46
N LEU A 459 0.07 11.90 25.45
CA LEU A 459 0.71 13.07 24.87
C LEU A 459 0.05 13.50 23.56
N GLN A 460 -0.88 14.44 23.64
CA GLN A 460 -1.60 14.99 22.48
C GLN A 460 -0.70 15.42 21.30
N PRO A 461 0.46 16.10 21.52
CA PRO A 461 1.33 16.47 20.41
C PRO A 461 1.86 15.25 19.62
N ILE A 462 2.16 14.14 20.30
CA ILE A 462 2.63 12.91 19.66
C ILE A 462 1.50 12.27 18.88
N LYS A 463 0.29 12.18 19.45
CA LYS A 463 -0.90 11.69 18.72
C LYS A 463 -1.15 12.50 17.45
N LYS A 464 -1.14 13.84 17.55
CA LYS A 464 -1.33 14.73 16.40
C LYS A 464 -0.25 14.50 15.33
N LEU A 465 1.01 14.33 15.73
CA LEU A 465 2.11 14.06 14.79
C LEU A 465 1.92 12.70 14.08
N ILE A 466 1.51 11.66 14.80
CA ILE A 466 1.22 10.35 14.19
C ILE A 466 0.04 10.47 13.22
N MET A 467 -1.04 11.11 13.63
CA MET A 467 -2.21 11.30 12.76
C MET A 467 -1.87 12.13 11.53
N SER A 468 -1.20 13.27 11.69
CA SER A 468 -0.81 14.10 10.54
C SER A 468 0.09 13.36 9.56
N HIS A 469 1.02 12.53 10.05
CA HIS A 469 1.86 11.72 9.17
C HIS A 469 1.09 10.57 8.49
N ALA A 470 0.11 10.00 9.18
CA ALA A 470 -0.77 8.97 8.60
C ALA A 470 -1.79 9.53 7.60
N THR A 471 -2.11 10.82 7.68
CA THR A 471 -3.04 11.49 6.74
C THR A 471 -2.32 12.09 5.53
N THR A 472 -1.00 12.24 5.60
CA THR A 472 -0.16 12.74 4.48
C THR A 472 0.21 11.62 3.54
#